data_6dea662203e83d84346c54396288d1e6
#
_entry.id   6dea662203e83d84346c54396288d1e6
#
_cell.length_a   1.000
_cell.length_b   1.000
_cell.length_c   1.000
_cell.angle_alpha   90.00
_cell.angle_beta   90.00
_cell.angle_gamma   90.00
#
_symmetry.space_group_name_H-M   'P 1'
#
loop_
_entity.id
_entity.type
_entity.pdbx_description
1 polymer ?
#
loop_
_entity_poly.entity_id
_entity_poly.type
_entity_poly.pdbx_seq_one_letter_code
_entity_poly.pdbx_strand_id
1 'polypeptide(L)'
;MKIFLDSADTEVIKKYYDTGLIDGVTTNPTLMMKSGKEPDDVYQELKELGLRDISMEVVGNTSDMVNEGLRLFEKFGFCTTVKVPMTRDGIEACTV
;
A
#
# COMPACT_ATOMS: atom_id res chain seq x y z
N MET A 1 8.54 9.51 16.42
CA MET A 1 9.00 8.53 15.44
C MET A 1 7.81 7.75 14.91
N LYS A 2 7.77 7.51 13.62
CA LYS A 2 6.75 6.66 13.01
C LYS A 2 7.31 5.28 12.73
N ILE A 3 6.53 4.25 13.01
CA ILE A 3 6.92 2.86 12.81
C ILE A 3 5.98 2.21 11.82
N PHE A 4 6.54 1.63 10.75
CA PHE A 4 5.79 0.96 9.71
C PHE A 4 6.16 -0.51 9.66
N LEU A 5 5.17 -1.37 9.46
CA LEU A 5 5.37 -2.79 9.27
C LEU A 5 5.36 -3.11 7.77
N ASP A 6 6.38 -3.80 7.30
CA ASP A 6 6.48 -4.22 5.89
C ASP A 6 5.91 -5.63 5.75
N SER A 7 4.63 -5.74 5.42
CA SER A 7 3.93 -7.01 5.33
C SER A 7 2.60 -6.86 4.57
N ALA A 8 2.13 -7.94 3.98
CA ALA A 8 0.79 -8.06 3.45
C ALA A 8 -0.04 -9.13 4.17
N ASP A 9 0.48 -9.67 5.26
CA ASP A 9 -0.23 -10.63 6.10
C ASP A 9 -1.12 -9.87 7.10
N THR A 10 -2.41 -9.85 6.83
CA THR A 10 -3.36 -9.05 7.61
C THR A 10 -3.50 -9.52 9.05
N GLU A 11 -3.29 -10.80 9.33
CA GLU A 11 -3.33 -11.31 10.71
C GLU A 11 -2.14 -10.81 11.52
N VAL A 12 -0.94 -10.86 10.92
CA VAL A 12 0.28 -10.33 11.55
C VAL A 12 0.15 -8.82 11.77
N ILE A 13 -0.32 -8.10 10.76
CA ILE A 13 -0.51 -6.66 10.84
C ILE A 13 -1.48 -6.31 11.97
N LYS A 14 -2.60 -7.00 12.05
CA LYS A 14 -3.58 -6.77 13.12
C LYS A 14 -2.97 -6.96 14.49
N LYS A 15 -2.18 -8.01 14.66
CA LYS A 15 -1.49 -8.29 15.93
C LYS A 15 -0.62 -7.12 16.38
N TYR A 16 0.19 -6.58 15.48
CA TYR A 16 1.06 -5.45 15.81
C TYR A 16 0.31 -4.13 15.90
N TYR A 17 -0.72 -3.93 15.08
CA TYR A 17 -1.56 -2.74 15.17
C TYR A 17 -2.26 -2.65 16.51
N ASP A 18 -2.73 -3.77 17.04
CA ASP A 18 -3.40 -3.82 18.35
C ASP A 18 -2.48 -3.42 19.50
N THR A 19 -1.16 -3.45 19.32
CA THR A 19 -0.21 -2.95 20.33
C THR A 19 -0.18 -1.42 20.41
N GLY A 20 -0.71 -0.72 19.41
CA GLY A 20 -0.63 0.73 19.31
C GLY A 20 0.73 1.25 18.86
N LEU A 21 1.65 0.38 18.45
CA LEU A 21 3.03 0.76 18.14
C LEU A 21 3.28 1.09 16.67
N ILE A 22 2.42 0.64 15.76
CA ILE A 22 2.63 0.89 14.33
C ILE A 22 1.72 2.02 13.81
N ASP A 23 2.29 2.85 12.96
CA ASP A 23 1.63 3.99 12.35
C ASP A 23 1.08 3.67 10.97
N GLY A 24 1.66 2.69 10.31
CA GLY A 24 1.24 2.32 8.96
C GLY A 24 1.86 1.00 8.52
N VAL A 25 1.58 0.67 7.27
CA VAL A 25 2.03 -0.58 6.65
C VAL A 25 2.57 -0.28 5.26
N THR A 26 3.69 -0.88 4.93
CA THR A 26 4.19 -0.88 3.55
C THR A 26 4.00 -2.26 2.95
N THR A 27 3.54 -2.30 1.71
CA THR A 27 3.38 -3.53 0.95
C THR A 27 4.15 -3.45 -0.36
N ASN A 28 4.29 -4.57 -1.05
CA ASN A 28 4.85 -4.62 -2.39
C ASN A 28 4.26 -5.82 -3.13
N PRO A 29 4.43 -5.91 -4.49
CA PRO A 29 3.85 -7.02 -5.25
C PRO A 29 4.28 -8.41 -4.79
N THR A 30 5.52 -8.56 -4.34
CA THR A 30 6.03 -9.85 -3.86
C THR A 30 5.29 -10.29 -2.59
N LEU A 31 5.13 -9.39 -1.63
CA LEU A 31 4.41 -9.68 -0.39
C LEU A 31 2.93 -9.97 -0.68
N MET A 32 2.32 -9.23 -1.61
CA MET A 32 0.94 -9.46 -2.02
C MET A 32 0.75 -10.85 -2.62
N MET A 33 1.67 -11.26 -3.50
CA MET A 33 1.63 -12.59 -4.10
C MET A 33 1.73 -13.68 -3.04
N LYS A 34 2.62 -13.52 -2.07
CA LYS A 34 2.79 -14.48 -0.97
C LYS A 34 1.57 -14.58 -0.07
N SER A 35 0.79 -13.50 0.05
CA SER A 35 -0.41 -13.51 0.88
C SER A 35 -1.51 -14.40 0.32
N GLY A 36 -1.49 -14.67 -0.99
CA GLY A 36 -2.51 -15.45 -1.68
C GLY A 36 -3.84 -14.71 -1.85
N LYS A 37 -3.91 -13.44 -1.48
CA LYS A 37 -5.11 -12.60 -1.60
C LYS A 37 -4.95 -11.57 -2.71
N GLU A 38 -6.06 -11.08 -3.24
CA GLU A 38 -6.05 -9.96 -4.16
C GLU A 38 -5.60 -8.69 -3.44
N PRO A 39 -4.75 -7.84 -4.05
CA PRO A 39 -4.27 -6.63 -3.41
C PRO A 39 -5.39 -5.72 -2.87
N ASP A 40 -6.43 -5.51 -3.65
CA ASP A 40 -7.55 -4.65 -3.22
C ASP A 40 -8.23 -5.19 -1.96
N ASP A 41 -8.34 -6.51 -1.83
CA ASP A 41 -8.92 -7.13 -0.64
C ASP A 41 -8.04 -6.90 0.60
N VAL A 42 -6.72 -7.01 0.43
CA VAL A 42 -5.77 -6.72 1.50
C VAL A 42 -5.88 -5.25 1.93
N TYR A 43 -5.90 -4.33 0.98
CA TYR A 43 -6.02 -2.90 1.28
C TYR A 43 -7.33 -2.58 2.01
N GLN A 44 -8.41 -3.22 1.59
CA GLN A 44 -9.71 -3.01 2.24
C GLN A 44 -9.69 -3.52 3.69
N GLU A 45 -9.12 -4.70 3.93
CA GLU A 45 -8.98 -5.23 5.28
C GLU A 45 -8.14 -4.31 6.17
N LEU A 46 -7.02 -3.78 5.64
CA LEU A 46 -6.15 -2.87 6.39
C LEU A 46 -6.85 -1.54 6.69
N LYS A 47 -7.61 -1.03 5.73
CA LYS A 47 -8.40 0.19 5.93
C LYS A 47 -9.44 -0.02 7.03
N GLU A 48 -10.12 -1.16 7.03
CA GLU A 48 -11.14 -1.49 8.02
C GLU A 48 -10.54 -1.65 9.43
N LEU A 49 -9.28 -2.09 9.52
CA LEU A 49 -8.56 -2.11 10.80
C LEU A 49 -8.32 -0.71 11.38
N GLY A 50 -8.34 0.31 10.54
CA GLY A 50 -8.12 1.69 10.98
C GLY A 50 -6.74 2.24 10.68
N LEU A 51 -5.91 1.53 9.90
CA LEU A 51 -4.61 2.02 9.50
C LEU A 51 -4.75 3.30 8.66
N ARG A 52 -3.98 4.32 9.00
CA ARG A 52 -4.06 5.63 8.35
C ARG A 52 -3.07 5.82 7.22
N ASP A 53 -2.09 4.94 7.10
CA ASP A 53 -1.07 5.03 6.06
C ASP A 53 -0.74 3.63 5.56
N ILE A 54 -1.16 3.35 4.33
CA ILE A 54 -0.97 2.07 3.68
C ILE A 54 -0.26 2.34 2.35
N SER A 55 0.98 1.89 2.23
CA SER A 55 1.72 2.01 0.98
C SER A 55 1.27 0.94 0.00
N MET A 56 0.85 1.38 -1.17
CA MET A 56 0.32 0.55 -2.24
C MET A 56 1.19 0.74 -3.47
N GLU A 57 1.95 -0.28 -3.88
CA GLU A 57 2.88 -0.14 -4.99
C GLU A 57 2.17 -0.33 -6.32
N VAL A 58 2.45 0.60 -7.23
CA VAL A 58 1.98 0.56 -8.61
C VAL A 58 3.11 0.18 -9.53
N VAL A 59 2.81 -0.49 -10.64
CA VAL A 59 3.80 -1.01 -11.59
C VAL A 59 3.35 -0.70 -13.02
N GLY A 60 4.26 -0.92 -13.97
CA GLY A 60 4.02 -0.68 -15.39
C GLY A 60 4.76 0.55 -15.88
N ASN A 61 4.28 1.15 -16.96
CA ASN A 61 4.86 2.40 -17.46
C ASN A 61 4.32 3.61 -16.69
N THR A 62 4.78 4.81 -17.01
CA THR A 62 4.36 6.04 -16.34
C THR A 62 2.84 6.21 -16.30
N SER A 63 2.18 6.02 -17.46
CA SER A 63 0.71 6.15 -17.54
C SER A 63 -0.02 5.10 -16.70
N ASP A 64 0.46 3.85 -16.72
CA ASP A 64 -0.12 2.79 -15.91
C ASP A 64 -0.06 3.13 -14.42
N MET A 65 1.09 3.61 -13.97
CA MET A 65 1.30 3.94 -12.56
C MET A 65 0.43 5.12 -12.12
N VAL A 66 0.32 6.16 -12.93
CA VAL A 66 -0.51 7.32 -12.63
C VAL A 66 -1.98 6.91 -12.54
N ASN A 67 -2.47 6.16 -13.53
CA ASN A 67 -3.87 5.72 -13.56
C ASN A 67 -4.20 4.81 -12.39
N GLU A 68 -3.32 3.86 -12.07
CA GLU A 68 -3.53 2.97 -10.93
C GLU A 68 -3.48 3.72 -9.61
N GLY A 69 -2.55 4.65 -9.46
CA GLY A 69 -2.46 5.48 -8.25
C GLY A 69 -3.74 6.29 -8.01
N LEU A 70 -4.29 6.89 -9.06
CA LEU A 70 -5.55 7.61 -8.98
C LEU A 70 -6.72 6.69 -8.61
N ARG A 71 -6.76 5.50 -9.21
CA ARG A 71 -7.78 4.49 -8.91
C ARG A 71 -7.74 4.08 -7.44
N LEU A 72 -6.55 3.83 -6.92
CA LEU A 72 -6.36 3.42 -5.53
C LEU A 72 -6.79 4.52 -4.56
N PHE A 73 -6.40 5.76 -4.83
CA PHE A 73 -6.81 6.88 -3.99
C PHE A 73 -8.33 7.08 -4.03
N GLU A 74 -8.94 6.98 -5.20
CA GLU A 74 -10.38 7.11 -5.34
C GLU A 74 -11.12 6.02 -4.55
N LYS A 75 -10.58 4.80 -4.58
CA LYS A 75 -11.20 3.65 -3.90
C LYS A 75 -10.99 3.64 -2.39
N PHE A 76 -9.77 3.93 -1.94
CA PHE A 76 -9.38 3.76 -0.53
C PHE A 76 -9.22 5.07 0.24
N GLY A 77 -9.09 6.20 -0.44
CA GLY A 77 -9.08 7.51 0.20
C GLY A 77 -7.75 7.87 0.86
N PHE A 78 -7.82 8.60 1.96
CA PHE A 78 -6.65 9.23 2.58
C PHE A 78 -5.67 8.27 3.26
N CYS A 79 -6.01 7.01 3.44
CA CYS A 79 -5.04 6.03 3.92
C CYS A 79 -4.04 5.61 2.83
N THR A 80 -4.27 6.00 1.58
CA THR A 80 -3.49 5.59 0.42
C THR A 80 -2.20 6.40 0.31
N THR A 81 -1.07 5.70 0.32
CA THR A 81 0.22 6.22 -0.09
C THR A 81 0.65 5.44 -1.31
N VAL A 82 0.73 6.09 -2.46
CA VAL A 82 1.14 5.43 -3.70
C VAL A 82 2.66 5.28 -3.70
N LYS A 83 3.12 4.05 -3.83
CA LYS A 83 4.54 3.70 -3.89
C LYS A 83 4.90 3.35 -5.33
N VAL A 84 5.96 3.96 -5.83
CA VAL A 84 6.45 3.70 -7.18
C VAL A 84 7.83 3.06 -7.13
N PRO A 85 8.17 2.19 -8.10
CA PRO A 85 9.53 1.65 -8.18
C PRO A 85 10.54 2.74 -8.55
N MET A 86 11.79 2.56 -8.13
CA MET A 86 12.88 3.49 -8.44
C MET A 86 13.37 3.23 -9.87
N THR A 87 12.52 3.58 -10.83
CA THR A 87 12.79 3.50 -12.26
C THR A 87 12.52 4.86 -12.88
N ARG A 88 12.92 5.05 -14.14
CA ARG A 88 12.62 6.28 -14.87
C ARG A 88 11.11 6.55 -14.89
N ASP A 89 10.33 5.53 -15.26
CA ASP A 89 8.87 5.65 -15.30
C ASP A 89 8.28 5.96 -13.93
N GLY A 90 8.80 5.33 -12.87
CA GLY A 90 8.36 5.59 -11.51
C GLY A 90 8.62 7.02 -11.08
N ILE A 91 9.82 7.54 -11.36
CA ILE A 91 10.17 8.92 -11.05
C ILE A 91 9.28 9.90 -11.83
N GLU A 92 9.05 9.63 -13.11
CA GLU A 92 8.16 10.47 -13.92
C GLU A 92 6.72 10.46 -13.37
N ALA A 93 6.23 9.31 -12.94
CA ALA A 93 4.89 9.20 -12.35
C ALA A 93 4.74 10.08 -11.10
N CYS A 94 5.79 10.23 -10.31
CA CYS A 94 5.76 11.07 -9.11
C CYS A 94 5.54 12.56 -9.41
N THR A 95 5.77 13.01 -10.63
CA THR A 95 5.63 14.43 -11.01
C THR A 95 4.20 14.79 -11.41
N VAL A 96 3.33 13.83 -11.50
CA VAL A 96 1.94 14.02 -11.95
C VAL A 96 0.94 14.22 -10.81
#